data_3878b71aa2bc2fd88a5d4ab6721de63e
#
_entry.id   3878b71aa2bc2fd88a5d4ab6721de63e
#
_cell.length_a   1.000
_cell.length_b   1.000
_cell.length_c   1.000
_cell.angle_alpha   90.00
_cell.angle_beta   90.00
_cell.angle_gamma   90.00
#
_symmetry.space_group_name_H-M   'P 1'
#
loop_
_entity.id
_entity.type
_entity.pdbx_description
1 polymer ?
#
loop_
_entity_poly.entity_id
_entity_poly.type
_entity_poly.pdbx_seq_one_letter_code
_entity_poly.pdbx_strand_id
1 'polypeptide(L)'
;IQQEEGIEPVIQWREEYTTRLHSHLKEIRLGKWLVLALFWAGSIIPLFFFIAGALKFSQTIYLMAASPLPLIVYYLAFAPVLTLNGKQKGATAEWQSHHIRISLPLVLLPALWLMSVFHYGLEQVLIMEEKWYTLAFWFGLGAIFIIAFVLRTPKRLRGEGFFMIGLSLLLVAEPMMYAGNFALCGEETHYPAKVLERNIEQDDDDDSLEYSLTVQLDDGTAFEFPVTEELYEMEESGTEFVVCQRENPLGVRMLDLHLPPEK
;
A
#
# COMPACT_ATOMS: atom_id res chain seq x y z
N ILE A 1 -2.52 36.16 -29.13
CA ILE A 1 -1.81 37.04 -28.17
C ILE A 1 -2.34 36.85 -26.74
N GLN A 2 -3.61 36.51 -26.52
CA GLN A 2 -4.18 36.30 -25.16
C GLN A 2 -3.82 34.97 -24.49
N GLN A 3 -3.18 34.01 -25.18
CA GLN A 3 -2.80 32.72 -24.63
C GLN A 3 -1.39 32.69 -23.96
N GLU A 4 -0.58 33.70 -24.19
CA GLU A 4 0.80 33.76 -23.62
C GLU A 4 0.82 34.33 -22.21
N GLU A 5 -0.10 35.24 -21.85
CA GLU A 5 -0.12 35.88 -20.52
C GLU A 5 -0.39 34.90 -19.33
N GLY A 6 -1.03 33.75 -19.60
CA GLY A 6 -1.30 32.75 -18.57
C GLY A 6 -0.14 31.78 -18.28
N ILE A 7 0.83 31.66 -19.19
CA ILE A 7 1.93 30.68 -19.10
C ILE A 7 3.15 31.28 -18.40
N GLU A 8 3.39 32.56 -18.58
CA GLU A 8 4.55 33.26 -18.00
C GLU A 8 4.64 33.20 -16.46
N PRO A 9 3.56 33.47 -15.70
CA PRO A 9 3.60 33.37 -14.25
C PRO A 9 3.82 31.95 -13.74
N VAL A 10 3.37 30.92 -14.45
CA VAL A 10 3.62 29.50 -14.07
C VAL A 10 5.08 29.12 -14.29
N ILE A 11 5.70 29.60 -15.35
CA ILE A 11 7.12 29.37 -15.64
C ILE A 11 7.98 30.08 -14.60
N GLN A 12 7.70 31.32 -14.29
CA GLN A 12 8.41 32.11 -13.29
C GLN A 12 8.30 31.49 -11.90
N TRP A 13 7.10 31.08 -11.47
CA TRP A 13 6.89 30.38 -10.21
C TRP A 13 7.72 29.08 -10.12
N ARG A 14 7.79 28.33 -11.21
CA ARG A 14 8.55 27.09 -11.28
C ARG A 14 10.05 27.33 -11.13
N GLU A 15 10.58 28.35 -11.75
CA GLU A 15 11.99 28.71 -11.66
C GLU A 15 12.36 29.20 -10.26
N GLU A 16 11.56 30.07 -9.67
CA GLU A 16 11.71 30.51 -8.28
C GLU A 16 11.66 29.34 -7.30
N TYR A 17 10.71 28.43 -7.47
CA TYR A 17 10.59 27.25 -6.63
C TYR A 17 11.83 26.35 -6.75
N THR A 18 12.30 26.09 -7.95
CA THR A 18 13.51 25.27 -8.18
C THR A 18 14.76 25.93 -7.57
N THR A 19 14.88 27.25 -7.67
CA THR A 19 15.98 28.02 -7.08
C THR A 19 15.98 27.91 -5.55
N ARG A 20 14.80 28.01 -4.93
CA ARG A 20 14.66 27.80 -3.48
C ARG A 20 15.04 26.38 -3.07
N LEU A 21 14.65 25.37 -3.83
CA LEU A 21 15.04 23.99 -3.54
C LEU A 21 16.56 23.80 -3.60
N HIS A 22 17.23 24.45 -4.56
CA HIS A 22 18.69 24.38 -4.67
C HIS A 22 19.41 25.00 -3.45
N SER A 23 18.86 26.04 -2.83
CA SER A 23 19.43 26.61 -1.60
C SER A 23 19.32 25.70 -0.38
N HIS A 24 18.39 24.73 -0.39
CA HIS A 24 18.13 23.81 0.73
C HIS A 24 18.46 22.33 0.42
N LEU A 25 19.36 22.07 -0.53
CA LEU A 25 19.68 20.70 -0.96
C LEU A 25 20.22 19.78 0.15
N LYS A 26 20.91 20.36 1.15
CA LYS A 26 21.43 19.58 2.29
C LYS A 26 20.31 19.06 3.16
N GLU A 27 19.37 19.93 3.50
CA GLU A 27 18.18 19.61 4.30
C GLU A 27 17.27 18.62 3.57
N ILE A 28 17.06 18.82 2.27
CA ILE A 28 16.28 17.90 1.45
C ILE A 28 16.97 16.52 1.38
N ARG A 29 18.31 16.49 1.27
CA ARG A 29 19.06 15.23 1.28
C ARG A 29 18.96 14.48 2.60
N LEU A 30 18.96 15.22 3.73
CA LEU A 30 18.70 14.63 5.04
C LEU A 30 17.26 14.12 5.15
N GLY A 31 16.31 14.92 4.67
CA GLY A 31 14.88 14.57 4.63
C GLY A 31 14.60 13.25 3.92
N LYS A 32 15.37 12.91 2.87
CA LYS A 32 15.27 11.60 2.18
C LYS A 32 15.44 10.42 3.15
N TRP A 33 16.43 10.47 4.01
CA TRP A 33 16.69 9.41 4.97
C TRP A 33 15.62 9.37 6.06
N LEU A 34 15.13 10.55 6.48
CA LEU A 34 14.06 10.65 7.46
C LEU A 34 12.76 10.02 6.95
N VAL A 35 12.33 10.34 5.73
CA VAL A 35 11.08 9.76 5.19
C VAL A 35 11.21 8.26 4.92
N LEU A 36 12.40 7.79 4.55
CA LEU A 36 12.66 6.36 4.40
C LEU A 36 12.60 5.65 5.76
N ALA A 37 13.18 6.24 6.80
CA ALA A 37 13.09 5.71 8.16
C ALA A 37 11.65 5.71 8.68
N LEU A 38 10.86 6.75 8.39
CA LEU A 38 9.45 6.80 8.73
C LEU A 38 8.63 5.74 7.99
N PHE A 39 8.94 5.48 6.72
CA PHE A 39 8.31 4.41 5.96
C PHE A 39 8.55 3.04 6.64
N TRP A 40 9.80 2.70 6.91
CA TRP A 40 10.16 1.44 7.55
C TRP A 40 9.59 1.33 8.97
N ALA A 41 9.68 2.37 9.76
CA ALA A 41 9.11 2.40 11.10
C ALA A 41 7.58 2.22 11.06
N GLY A 42 6.90 2.93 10.15
CA GLY A 42 5.46 2.82 9.98
C GLY A 42 4.98 1.47 9.44
N SER A 43 5.86 0.69 8.79
CA SER A 43 5.53 -0.65 8.30
C SER A 43 5.85 -1.76 9.32
N ILE A 44 7.01 -1.69 9.97
CA ILE A 44 7.51 -2.76 10.85
C ILE A 44 6.95 -2.65 12.27
N ILE A 45 6.90 -1.45 12.83
CA ILE A 45 6.50 -1.26 14.23
C ILE A 45 5.04 -1.67 14.47
N PRO A 46 4.05 -1.27 13.66
CA PRO A 46 2.67 -1.70 13.83
C PRO A 46 2.52 -3.22 13.73
N LEU A 47 3.21 -3.85 12.78
CA LEU A 47 3.19 -5.31 12.62
C LEU A 47 3.74 -6.01 13.86
N PHE A 48 4.84 -5.52 14.42
CA PHE A 48 5.41 -6.08 15.65
C PHE A 48 4.44 -5.95 16.83
N PHE A 49 3.81 -4.80 17.00
CA PHE A 49 2.83 -4.60 18.08
C PHE A 49 1.54 -5.39 17.88
N PHE A 50 1.15 -5.64 16.64
CA PHE A 50 0.04 -6.54 16.32
C PHE A 50 0.35 -7.98 16.74
N ILE A 51 1.50 -8.50 16.34
CA ILE A 51 1.95 -9.85 16.73
C ILE A 51 2.08 -9.99 18.26
N ALA A 52 2.48 -8.92 18.94
CA ALA A 52 2.55 -8.86 20.41
C ALA A 52 1.18 -8.67 21.09
N GLY A 53 0.07 -8.60 20.34
CA GLY A 53 -1.28 -8.40 20.87
C GLY A 53 -1.56 -6.98 21.42
N ALA A 54 -0.67 -6.02 21.19
CA ALA A 54 -0.78 -4.65 21.71
C ALA A 54 -1.57 -3.70 20.77
N LEU A 55 -1.74 -4.03 19.51
CA LEU A 55 -2.54 -3.29 18.54
C LEU A 55 -3.65 -4.18 17.98
N LYS A 56 -4.80 -3.56 17.72
CA LYS A 56 -5.88 -4.21 16.98
C LYS A 56 -5.53 -4.29 15.49
N PHE A 57 -6.07 -5.28 14.81
CA PHE A 57 -5.91 -5.50 13.38
C PHE A 57 -6.18 -4.22 12.55
N SER A 58 -7.32 -3.56 12.78
CA SER A 58 -7.69 -2.31 12.11
C SER A 58 -6.65 -1.21 12.25
N GLN A 59 -6.13 -1.02 13.47
CA GLN A 59 -5.10 -0.01 13.74
C GLN A 59 -3.81 -0.32 12.98
N THR A 60 -3.44 -1.59 12.92
CA THR A 60 -2.26 -2.07 12.21
C THR A 60 -2.36 -1.80 10.72
N ILE A 61 -3.49 -2.16 10.07
CA ILE A 61 -3.73 -1.89 8.66
C ILE A 61 -3.59 -0.40 8.36
N TYR A 62 -4.25 0.48 9.12
CA TYR A 62 -4.19 1.93 8.87
C TYR A 62 -2.78 2.49 9.01
N LEU A 63 -2.05 2.11 10.05
CA LEU A 63 -0.69 2.60 10.28
C LEU A 63 0.26 2.13 9.18
N MET A 64 0.17 0.86 8.79
CA MET A 64 1.00 0.32 7.71
C MET A 64 0.67 0.96 6.36
N ALA A 65 -0.60 1.08 6.00
CA ALA A 65 -1.03 1.71 4.75
C ALA A 65 -0.72 3.21 4.70
N ALA A 66 -0.67 3.90 5.83
CA ALA A 66 -0.26 5.31 5.92
C ALA A 66 1.26 5.49 5.79
N SER A 67 2.06 4.45 6.00
CA SER A 67 3.53 4.53 6.01
C SER A 67 4.15 5.07 4.72
N PRO A 68 3.61 4.86 3.49
CA PRO A 68 4.13 5.46 2.25
C PRO A 68 3.85 6.96 2.11
N LEU A 69 2.88 7.52 2.81
CA LEU A 69 2.45 8.91 2.63
C LEU A 69 3.59 9.94 2.77
N PRO A 70 4.48 9.87 3.77
CA PRO A 70 5.62 10.79 3.86
C PRO A 70 6.54 10.70 2.65
N LEU A 71 6.74 9.50 2.10
CA LEU A 71 7.57 9.27 0.93
C LEU A 71 6.93 9.85 -0.33
N ILE A 72 5.62 9.65 -0.50
CA ILE A 72 4.83 10.21 -1.59
C ILE A 72 4.88 11.74 -1.58
N VAL A 73 4.65 12.34 -0.42
CA VAL A 73 4.72 13.81 -0.26
C VAL A 73 6.13 14.33 -0.55
N TYR A 74 7.16 13.64 -0.08
CA TYR A 74 8.56 13.99 -0.36
C TYR A 74 8.85 13.96 -1.87
N TYR A 75 8.42 12.92 -2.59
CA TYR A 75 8.63 12.83 -4.03
C TYR A 75 7.90 13.94 -4.78
N LEU A 76 6.65 14.21 -4.43
CA LEU A 76 5.90 15.30 -5.06
C LEU A 76 6.52 16.67 -4.79
N ALA A 77 6.91 16.94 -3.54
CA ALA A 77 7.48 18.23 -3.17
C ALA A 77 8.82 18.49 -3.86
N PHE A 78 9.70 17.50 -3.90
CA PHE A 78 11.07 17.67 -4.35
C PHE A 78 11.37 17.11 -5.75
N ALA A 79 10.34 16.72 -6.51
CA ALA A 79 10.47 16.19 -7.87
C ALA A 79 11.45 16.97 -8.78
N PRO A 80 11.52 18.32 -8.76
CA PRO A 80 12.43 19.08 -9.62
C PRO A 80 13.91 18.83 -9.38
N VAL A 81 14.30 18.42 -8.16
CA VAL A 81 15.70 18.22 -7.75
C VAL A 81 16.05 16.75 -7.51
N LEU A 82 15.10 15.83 -7.72
CA LEU A 82 15.32 14.39 -7.58
C LEU A 82 15.81 13.77 -8.89
N THR A 83 16.74 12.82 -8.78
CA THR A 83 17.19 11.96 -9.88
C THR A 83 17.30 10.52 -9.40
N LEU A 84 16.89 9.57 -10.24
CA LEU A 84 16.84 8.15 -9.88
C LEU A 84 18.12 7.40 -10.16
N ASN A 85 18.91 7.81 -11.13
CA ASN A 85 20.18 7.16 -11.46
C ASN A 85 21.34 8.13 -11.55
N GLY A 86 22.44 7.68 -11.00
CA GLY A 86 23.52 8.53 -10.65
C GLY A 86 24.51 8.94 -11.67
N LYS A 87 24.44 8.51 -12.91
CA LYS A 87 25.35 8.98 -13.95
C LYS A 87 24.56 9.08 -15.26
N GLN A 88 23.88 10.21 -15.46
CA GLN A 88 23.53 10.54 -16.83
C GLN A 88 24.82 10.67 -17.65
N LYS A 89 24.90 9.96 -18.77
CA LYS A 89 26.01 10.15 -19.75
C LYS A 89 26.07 11.64 -20.10
N GLY A 90 27.19 12.27 -19.80
CA GLY A 90 27.41 13.69 -20.08
C GLY A 90 26.97 14.67 -19.00
N ALA A 91 26.50 14.22 -17.82
CA ALA A 91 26.21 15.11 -16.69
C ALA A 91 27.52 15.65 -16.09
N THR A 92 27.64 16.97 -15.99
CA THR A 92 28.76 17.62 -15.32
C THR A 92 28.72 17.38 -13.81
N ALA A 93 29.90 17.51 -13.15
CA ALA A 93 29.97 17.43 -11.69
C ALA A 93 29.08 18.48 -11.00
N GLU A 94 28.93 19.63 -11.60
CA GLU A 94 28.07 20.71 -11.16
C GLU A 94 26.59 20.29 -11.20
N TRP A 95 26.14 19.66 -12.30
CA TRP A 95 24.78 19.14 -12.39
C TRP A 95 24.50 18.09 -11.30
N GLN A 96 25.48 17.19 -11.04
CA GLN A 96 25.34 16.16 -10.01
C GLN A 96 25.27 16.75 -8.59
N SER A 97 25.92 17.88 -8.35
CA SER A 97 25.88 18.56 -7.04
C SER A 97 24.51 19.19 -6.74
N HIS A 98 23.76 19.55 -7.78
CA HIS A 98 22.45 20.20 -7.68
C HIS A 98 21.26 19.23 -7.66
N HIS A 99 21.51 17.91 -7.72
CA HIS A 99 20.47 16.90 -7.70
C HIS A 99 20.66 15.87 -6.58
N ILE A 100 19.55 15.39 -6.03
CA ILE A 100 19.54 14.38 -4.98
C ILE A 100 19.26 13.02 -5.61
N ARG A 101 20.19 12.11 -5.46
CA ARG A 101 20.04 10.74 -5.94
C ARG A 101 19.10 9.94 -5.06
N ILE A 102 18.18 9.26 -5.70
CA ILE A 102 17.40 8.18 -5.11
C ILE A 102 17.85 6.88 -5.79
N SER A 103 18.36 5.93 -5.01
CA SER A 103 18.72 4.62 -5.57
C SER A 103 17.46 3.76 -5.73
N LEU A 104 17.42 2.95 -6.79
CA LEU A 104 16.33 2.03 -7.08
C LEU A 104 15.97 1.13 -5.88
N PRO A 105 16.92 0.44 -5.22
CA PRO A 105 16.59 -0.39 -4.07
C PRO A 105 15.92 0.37 -2.93
N LEU A 106 16.30 1.62 -2.67
CA LEU A 106 15.71 2.45 -1.61
C LEU A 106 14.25 2.82 -1.88
N VAL A 107 13.78 2.68 -3.11
CA VAL A 107 12.38 2.94 -3.49
C VAL A 107 11.59 1.65 -3.56
N LEU A 108 12.16 0.62 -4.18
CA LEU A 108 11.45 -0.64 -4.44
C LEU A 108 11.39 -1.57 -3.24
N LEU A 109 12.48 -1.72 -2.48
CA LEU A 109 12.49 -2.65 -1.35
C LEU A 109 11.40 -2.37 -0.30
N PRO A 110 11.18 -1.10 0.13
CA PRO A 110 10.08 -0.80 1.03
C PRO A 110 8.71 -1.12 0.43
N ALA A 111 8.51 -0.83 -0.86
CA ALA A 111 7.24 -1.08 -1.54
C ALA A 111 6.97 -2.59 -1.68
N LEU A 112 7.97 -3.37 -2.05
CA LEU A 112 7.90 -4.84 -2.10
C LEU A 112 7.61 -5.44 -0.72
N TRP A 113 8.28 -4.94 0.32
CA TRP A 113 8.02 -5.37 1.69
C TRP A 113 6.56 -5.15 2.09
N LEU A 114 6.05 -3.93 1.88
CA LEU A 114 4.68 -3.60 2.24
C LEU A 114 3.67 -4.46 1.47
N MET A 115 3.86 -4.63 0.15
CA MET A 115 3.07 -5.50 -0.69
C MET A 115 3.10 -6.95 -0.16
N SER A 116 4.28 -7.49 0.13
CA SER A 116 4.40 -8.86 0.63
C SER A 116 3.67 -9.07 1.95
N VAL A 117 3.75 -8.11 2.89
CA VAL A 117 3.04 -8.22 4.17
C VAL A 117 1.52 -8.19 3.97
N PHE A 118 1.02 -7.37 3.04
CA PHE A 118 -0.42 -7.35 2.75
C PHE A 118 -0.87 -8.59 2.00
N HIS A 119 -0.15 -8.99 0.97
CA HIS A 119 -0.53 -10.12 0.13
C HIS A 119 -0.45 -11.46 0.89
N TYR A 120 0.66 -11.75 1.54
CA TYR A 120 0.89 -13.05 2.20
C TYR A 120 0.54 -13.05 3.70
N GLY A 121 0.50 -11.91 4.36
CA GLY A 121 0.28 -11.84 5.80
C GLY A 121 -1.14 -11.51 6.21
N LEU A 122 -1.81 -10.65 5.47
CA LEU A 122 -3.16 -10.17 5.82
C LEU A 122 -4.27 -10.84 4.99
N GLU A 123 -3.95 -11.34 3.81
CA GLU A 123 -4.89 -12.09 2.97
C GLU A 123 -5.36 -13.39 3.64
N GLN A 124 -4.50 -13.98 4.48
CA GLN A 124 -4.84 -15.14 5.32
C GLN A 124 -5.81 -14.82 6.47
N VAL A 125 -6.02 -13.54 6.79
CA VAL A 125 -6.86 -13.12 7.92
C VAL A 125 -8.13 -12.42 7.46
N LEU A 126 -8.11 -11.82 6.26
CA LEU A 126 -9.20 -10.99 5.76
C LEU A 126 -9.47 -11.29 4.29
N ILE A 127 -10.66 -11.81 4.00
CA ILE A 127 -11.13 -11.92 2.63
C ILE A 127 -11.76 -10.61 2.20
N MET A 128 -11.32 -10.09 1.07
CA MET A 128 -11.94 -8.94 0.42
C MET A 128 -12.61 -9.40 -0.88
N GLU A 129 -13.91 -9.17 -0.98
CA GLU A 129 -14.62 -9.40 -2.24
C GLU A 129 -14.13 -8.41 -3.30
N GLU A 130 -13.29 -8.89 -4.21
CA GLU A 130 -12.69 -8.07 -5.26
C GLU A 130 -13.72 -7.68 -6.31
N LYS A 131 -13.95 -6.36 -6.44
CA LYS A 131 -14.75 -5.81 -7.53
C LYS A 131 -13.85 -4.97 -8.42
N TRP A 132 -13.85 -5.25 -9.71
CA TRP A 132 -12.98 -4.63 -10.71
C TRP A 132 -13.02 -3.09 -10.68
N TYR A 133 -14.15 -2.47 -10.33
CA TYR A 133 -14.26 -1.01 -10.25
C TYR A 133 -13.52 -0.42 -9.04
N THR A 134 -13.34 -1.16 -7.95
CA THR A 134 -12.49 -0.72 -6.83
C THR A 134 -11.03 -0.73 -7.22
N LEU A 135 -10.57 -1.76 -7.89
CA LEU A 135 -9.24 -1.78 -8.49
C LEU A 135 -9.04 -0.60 -9.44
N ALA A 136 -9.99 -0.36 -10.36
CA ALA A 136 -9.94 0.76 -11.29
C ALA A 136 -9.88 2.14 -10.56
N PHE A 137 -10.62 2.29 -9.45
CA PHE A 137 -10.59 3.51 -8.64
C PHE A 137 -9.20 3.75 -8.02
N TRP A 138 -8.62 2.75 -7.39
CA TRP A 138 -7.31 2.87 -6.74
C TRP A 138 -6.18 3.04 -7.76
N PHE A 139 -6.22 2.32 -8.87
CA PHE A 139 -5.30 2.55 -9.99
C PHE A 139 -5.45 3.94 -10.58
N GLY A 140 -6.68 4.47 -10.67
CA GLY A 140 -6.95 5.84 -11.10
C GLY A 140 -6.30 6.89 -10.21
N LEU A 141 -6.40 6.74 -8.89
CA LEU A 141 -5.71 7.60 -7.92
C LEU A 141 -4.18 7.52 -8.08
N GLY A 142 -3.63 6.32 -8.24
CA GLY A 142 -2.21 6.12 -8.51
C GLY A 142 -1.78 6.81 -9.81
N ALA A 143 -2.57 6.70 -10.88
CA ALA A 143 -2.29 7.35 -12.15
C ALA A 143 -2.27 8.89 -12.03
N ILE A 144 -3.21 9.47 -11.28
CA ILE A 144 -3.23 10.92 -10.99
C ILE A 144 -1.94 11.34 -10.31
N PHE A 145 -1.48 10.58 -9.31
CA PHE A 145 -0.21 10.86 -8.62
C PHE A 145 0.98 10.79 -9.58
N ILE A 146 1.06 9.74 -10.43
CA ILE A 146 2.13 9.59 -11.43
C ILE A 146 2.14 10.77 -12.39
N ILE A 147 0.98 11.19 -12.90
CA ILE A 147 0.85 12.34 -13.78
C ILE A 147 1.34 13.61 -13.08
N ALA A 148 0.90 13.86 -11.86
CA ALA A 148 1.31 15.03 -11.08
C ALA A 148 2.83 15.05 -10.85
N PHE A 149 3.43 13.91 -10.54
CA PHE A 149 4.88 13.77 -10.38
C PHE A 149 5.61 14.04 -11.71
N VAL A 150 5.18 13.42 -12.80
CA VAL A 150 5.81 13.60 -14.13
C VAL A 150 5.73 15.05 -14.60
N LEU A 151 4.60 15.72 -14.38
CA LEU A 151 4.44 17.13 -14.73
C LEU A 151 5.39 18.05 -13.94
N ARG A 152 5.68 17.69 -12.69
CA ARG A 152 6.64 18.45 -11.84
C ARG A 152 8.11 18.13 -12.14
N THR A 153 8.39 16.95 -12.71
CA THR A 153 9.75 16.51 -13.01
C THR A 153 10.30 17.19 -14.27
N PRO A 154 11.58 17.61 -14.30
CA PRO A 154 12.22 18.14 -15.49
C PRO A 154 12.14 17.17 -16.67
N LYS A 155 11.95 17.69 -17.89
CA LYS A 155 11.75 16.86 -19.11
C LYS A 155 12.80 15.77 -19.28
N ARG A 156 14.06 16.04 -18.95
CA ARG A 156 15.19 15.10 -19.04
C ARG A 156 15.07 13.87 -18.11
N LEU A 157 14.38 14.03 -16.98
CA LEU A 157 14.28 13.00 -15.93
C LEU A 157 12.92 12.28 -15.94
N ARG A 158 11.99 12.70 -16.82
CA ARG A 158 10.61 12.18 -16.83
C ARG A 158 10.53 10.68 -17.06
N GLY A 159 11.35 10.15 -17.99
CA GLY A 159 11.31 8.73 -18.32
C GLY A 159 11.75 7.84 -17.15
N GLU A 160 12.87 8.17 -16.52
CA GLU A 160 13.38 7.42 -15.36
C GLU A 160 12.44 7.57 -14.15
N GLY A 161 12.00 8.79 -13.89
CA GLY A 161 11.07 9.08 -12.79
C GLY A 161 9.73 8.37 -12.96
N PHE A 162 9.17 8.38 -14.17
CA PHE A 162 7.93 7.69 -14.49
C PHE A 162 8.04 6.18 -14.21
N PHE A 163 9.08 5.53 -14.73
CA PHE A 163 9.23 4.09 -14.55
C PHE A 163 9.37 3.70 -13.08
N MET A 164 10.22 4.40 -12.35
CA MET A 164 10.57 4.04 -10.97
C MET A 164 9.44 4.30 -9.98
N ILE A 165 8.82 5.48 -10.07
CA ILE A 165 7.74 5.84 -9.17
C ILE A 165 6.46 5.12 -9.57
N GLY A 166 6.23 4.94 -10.88
CA GLY A 166 5.13 4.14 -11.37
C GLY A 166 5.18 2.70 -10.84
N LEU A 167 6.33 2.06 -10.92
CA LEU A 167 6.51 0.71 -10.38
C LEU A 167 6.32 0.67 -8.85
N SER A 168 6.88 1.63 -8.11
CA SER A 168 6.69 1.69 -6.66
C SER A 168 5.23 1.89 -6.26
N LEU A 169 4.50 2.72 -7.00
CA LEU A 169 3.07 2.93 -6.75
C LEU A 169 2.22 1.71 -7.08
N LEU A 170 2.56 0.98 -8.13
CA LEU A 170 1.92 -0.31 -8.41
C LEU A 170 2.08 -1.28 -7.23
N LEU A 171 3.28 -1.38 -6.67
CA LEU A 171 3.57 -2.24 -5.53
C LEU A 171 2.88 -1.81 -4.23
N VAL A 172 2.54 -0.53 -4.09
CA VAL A 172 1.83 0.01 -2.90
C VAL A 172 0.33 0.14 -3.15
N ALA A 173 -0.16 -0.08 -4.37
CA ALA A 173 -1.57 0.07 -4.70
C ALA A 173 -2.45 -0.93 -3.95
N GLU A 174 -2.01 -2.18 -3.84
CA GLU A 174 -2.70 -3.24 -3.12
C GLU A 174 -2.87 -2.92 -1.63
N PRO A 175 -1.80 -2.64 -0.84
CA PRO A 175 -1.95 -2.19 0.54
C PRO A 175 -2.88 -0.99 0.71
N MET A 176 -2.77 -0.01 -0.17
CA MET A 176 -3.63 1.18 -0.13
C MET A 176 -5.08 0.84 -0.47
N MET A 177 -5.33 -0.11 -1.36
CA MET A 177 -6.65 -0.60 -1.70
C MET A 177 -7.30 -1.29 -0.48
N TYR A 178 -6.59 -2.22 0.16
CA TYR A 178 -7.07 -2.88 1.38
C TYR A 178 -7.42 -1.88 2.47
N ALA A 179 -6.48 -1.01 2.82
CA ALA A 179 -6.69 -0.01 3.85
C ALA A 179 -7.78 1.01 3.49
N GLY A 180 -7.85 1.41 2.23
CA GLY A 180 -8.85 2.35 1.75
C GLY A 180 -10.25 1.75 1.77
N ASN A 181 -10.43 0.53 1.30
CA ASN A 181 -11.70 -0.18 1.38
C ASN A 181 -12.11 -0.40 2.83
N PHE A 182 -11.16 -0.83 3.68
CA PHE A 182 -11.40 -1.00 5.11
C PHE A 182 -11.79 0.31 5.81
N ALA A 183 -11.17 1.45 5.43
CA ALA A 183 -11.49 2.77 5.98
C ALA A 183 -12.88 3.27 5.59
N LEU A 184 -13.38 2.83 4.44
CA LEU A 184 -14.70 3.17 3.93
C LEU A 184 -15.80 2.22 4.45
N CYS A 185 -15.44 1.11 5.08
CA CYS A 185 -16.42 0.17 5.62
C CYS A 185 -17.25 0.78 6.75
N GLY A 186 -18.52 0.42 6.76
CA GLY A 186 -19.46 0.75 7.83
C GLY A 186 -19.26 -0.08 9.09
N GLU A 187 -20.34 -0.21 9.86
CA GLU A 187 -20.37 -1.01 11.07
C GLU A 187 -20.17 -2.50 10.77
N GLU A 188 -19.56 -3.18 11.70
CA GLU A 188 -19.32 -4.62 11.64
C GLU A 188 -20.58 -5.39 12.01
N THR A 189 -20.94 -6.36 11.19
CA THR A 189 -22.06 -7.26 11.44
C THR A 189 -21.52 -8.67 11.65
N HIS A 190 -22.03 -9.35 12.67
CA HIS A 190 -21.59 -10.70 13.02
C HIS A 190 -22.67 -11.72 12.63
N TYR A 191 -22.25 -12.73 11.91
CA TYR A 191 -23.11 -13.83 11.49
C TYR A 191 -22.58 -15.17 12.04
N PRO A 192 -23.47 -16.05 12.56
CA PRO A 192 -23.04 -17.39 12.86
C PRO A 192 -22.56 -18.09 11.59
N ALA A 193 -21.39 -18.69 11.66
CA ALA A 193 -20.78 -19.34 10.53
C ALA A 193 -21.23 -20.80 10.44
N LYS A 194 -21.70 -21.19 9.25
CA LYS A 194 -21.99 -22.60 8.95
C LYS A 194 -20.90 -23.15 8.04
N VAL A 195 -20.04 -23.98 8.59
CA VAL A 195 -19.02 -24.67 7.81
C VAL A 195 -19.68 -25.70 6.92
N LEU A 196 -19.39 -25.65 5.63
CA LEU A 196 -19.89 -26.58 4.61
C LEU A 196 -18.84 -27.64 4.28
N GLU A 197 -17.59 -27.23 4.16
CA GLU A 197 -16.50 -28.08 3.67
C GLU A 197 -15.19 -27.70 4.37
N ARG A 198 -14.33 -28.68 4.50
CA ARG A 198 -13.00 -28.58 5.09
C ARG A 198 -11.99 -29.09 4.08
N ASN A 199 -11.02 -28.27 3.74
CA ASN A 199 -10.03 -28.62 2.76
C ASN A 199 -8.62 -28.54 3.37
N ILE A 200 -7.78 -29.47 2.94
CA ILE A 200 -6.35 -29.46 3.18
C ILE A 200 -5.68 -29.57 1.82
N GLU A 201 -4.95 -28.58 1.43
CA GLU A 201 -4.13 -28.61 0.22
C GLU A 201 -2.66 -28.73 0.61
N GLN A 202 -1.91 -29.51 -0.13
CA GLN A 202 -0.48 -29.62 0.03
C GLN A 202 0.15 -28.75 -1.05
N ASP A 203 1.00 -27.80 -0.63
CA ASP A 203 1.79 -27.00 -1.56
C ASP A 203 2.87 -27.88 -2.20
N ASP A 204 2.87 -27.93 -3.54
CA ASP A 204 3.79 -28.76 -4.32
C ASP A 204 5.27 -28.27 -4.21
N ASP A 205 5.49 -27.02 -3.79
CA ASP A 205 6.81 -26.39 -3.78
C ASP A 205 7.56 -26.55 -2.44
N ASP A 206 6.88 -26.61 -1.30
CA ASP A 206 7.51 -26.63 0.03
C ASP A 206 7.00 -27.71 1.00
N ASP A 207 6.13 -28.62 0.55
CA ASP A 207 5.49 -29.65 1.39
C ASP A 207 4.65 -29.07 2.56
N SER A 208 4.31 -27.77 2.54
CA SER A 208 3.45 -27.17 3.56
C SER A 208 2.00 -27.58 3.35
N LEU A 209 1.25 -27.68 4.44
CA LEU A 209 -0.19 -27.94 4.41
C LEU A 209 -0.93 -26.61 4.56
N GLU A 210 -1.80 -26.31 3.62
CA GLU A 210 -2.71 -25.17 3.68
C GLU A 210 -4.10 -25.67 4.10
N TYR A 211 -4.63 -25.07 5.15
CA TYR A 211 -5.92 -25.41 5.72
C TYR A 211 -6.95 -24.35 5.33
N SER A 212 -8.12 -24.77 4.83
CA SER A 212 -9.22 -23.87 4.56
C SER A 212 -10.57 -24.40 5.02
N LEU A 213 -11.48 -23.47 5.35
CA LEU A 213 -12.87 -23.76 5.70
C LEU A 213 -13.79 -23.03 4.72
N THR A 214 -14.65 -23.77 4.03
CA THR A 214 -15.72 -23.19 3.24
C THR A 214 -16.92 -22.91 4.14
N VAL A 215 -17.30 -21.64 4.25
CA VAL A 215 -18.34 -21.16 5.16
C VAL A 215 -19.46 -20.52 4.36
N GLN A 216 -20.71 -20.88 4.69
CA GLN A 216 -21.90 -20.29 4.09
C GLN A 216 -22.48 -19.20 4.99
N LEU A 217 -22.75 -18.06 4.38
CA LEU A 217 -23.49 -16.95 5.00
C LEU A 217 -25.02 -17.16 4.89
N ASP A 218 -25.78 -16.37 5.64
CA ASP A 218 -27.25 -16.45 5.65
C ASP A 218 -27.91 -16.14 4.29
N ASP A 219 -27.22 -15.35 3.44
CA ASP A 219 -27.64 -15.04 2.07
C ASP A 219 -27.41 -16.19 1.07
N GLY A 220 -26.84 -17.30 1.54
CA GLY A 220 -26.50 -18.49 0.74
C GLY A 220 -25.15 -18.38 0.03
N THR A 221 -24.45 -17.26 0.12
CA THR A 221 -23.12 -17.11 -0.47
C THR A 221 -22.11 -17.92 0.37
N ALA A 222 -21.23 -18.64 -0.31
CA ALA A 222 -20.16 -19.39 0.34
C ALA A 222 -18.80 -18.74 0.06
N PHE A 223 -17.95 -18.70 1.08
CA PHE A 223 -16.59 -18.20 1.00
C PHE A 223 -15.64 -19.24 1.58
N GLU A 224 -14.47 -19.34 0.97
CA GLU A 224 -13.38 -20.15 1.45
C GLU A 224 -12.43 -19.27 2.27
N PHE A 225 -12.25 -19.62 3.54
CA PHE A 225 -11.37 -18.92 4.47
C PHE A 225 -10.12 -19.76 4.68
N PRO A 226 -8.93 -19.25 4.35
CA PRO A 226 -7.70 -19.85 4.83
C PRO A 226 -7.65 -19.72 6.35
N VAL A 227 -7.31 -20.80 7.03
CA VAL A 227 -7.29 -20.85 8.49
C VAL A 227 -5.99 -21.48 8.98
N THR A 228 -5.65 -21.23 10.24
CA THR A 228 -4.55 -21.95 10.89
C THR A 228 -4.95 -23.39 11.20
N GLU A 229 -3.97 -24.29 11.29
CA GLU A 229 -4.18 -25.68 11.72
C GLU A 229 -4.99 -25.74 13.03
N GLU A 230 -4.70 -24.87 13.99
CA GLU A 230 -5.40 -24.78 15.27
C GLU A 230 -6.92 -24.48 15.09
N LEU A 231 -7.27 -23.52 14.26
CA LEU A 231 -8.69 -23.20 13.96
C LEU A 231 -9.37 -24.34 13.20
N TYR A 232 -8.66 -25.00 12.30
CA TYR A 232 -9.16 -26.13 11.56
C TYR A 232 -9.47 -27.34 12.48
N GLU A 233 -8.62 -27.63 13.46
CA GLU A 233 -8.83 -28.66 14.48
C GLU A 233 -9.97 -28.31 15.45
N MET A 234 -10.13 -27.01 15.77
CA MET A 234 -11.24 -26.54 16.61
C MET A 234 -12.60 -26.81 15.97
N GLU A 235 -12.72 -26.67 14.65
CA GLU A 235 -13.96 -26.99 13.92
C GLU A 235 -14.32 -28.48 14.08
N GLU A 236 -13.35 -29.38 14.01
CA GLU A 236 -13.52 -30.82 14.26
C GLU A 236 -14.14 -31.11 15.62
N SER A 237 -13.83 -30.31 16.62
CA SER A 237 -14.41 -30.42 17.97
C SER A 237 -15.83 -29.87 18.08
N GLY A 238 -16.42 -29.33 16.99
CA GLY A 238 -17.75 -28.75 16.95
C GLY A 238 -17.81 -27.34 17.51
N THR A 239 -16.70 -26.61 17.50
CA THR A 239 -16.65 -25.21 17.90
C THR A 239 -17.42 -24.33 16.93
N GLU A 240 -18.24 -23.44 17.45
CA GLU A 240 -18.98 -22.47 16.62
C GLU A 240 -18.01 -21.36 16.17
N PHE A 241 -18.18 -20.89 14.95
CA PHE A 241 -17.45 -19.73 14.40
C PHE A 241 -18.40 -18.59 14.11
N VAL A 242 -17.82 -17.40 13.96
CA VAL A 242 -18.54 -16.19 13.59
C VAL A 242 -17.83 -15.54 12.42
N VAL A 243 -18.59 -15.21 11.38
CA VAL A 243 -18.11 -14.36 10.28
C VAL A 243 -18.45 -12.92 10.59
N CYS A 244 -17.43 -12.09 10.64
CA CYS A 244 -17.56 -10.65 10.71
C CYS A 244 -17.56 -10.08 9.29
N GLN A 245 -18.66 -9.44 8.94
CA GLN A 245 -18.81 -8.77 7.66
C GLN A 245 -18.84 -7.28 7.84
N ARG A 246 -18.07 -6.59 7.00
CA ARG A 246 -18.12 -5.13 6.80
C ARG A 246 -18.36 -4.85 5.34
N GLU A 247 -19.21 -3.89 5.04
CA GLU A 247 -19.47 -3.46 3.67
C GLU A 247 -19.19 -1.97 3.52
N ASN A 248 -18.54 -1.60 2.42
CA ASN A 248 -18.29 -0.22 2.11
C ASN A 248 -19.36 0.35 1.14
N PRO A 249 -19.47 1.69 0.98
CA PRO A 249 -20.44 2.32 0.07
C PRO A 249 -20.28 1.92 -1.40
N LEU A 250 -19.16 1.30 -1.77
CA LEU A 250 -18.91 0.76 -3.10
C LEU A 250 -19.43 -0.67 -3.25
N GLY A 251 -20.04 -1.23 -2.20
CA GLY A 251 -20.57 -2.59 -2.18
C GLY A 251 -19.50 -3.68 -2.13
N VAL A 252 -18.30 -3.36 -1.67
CA VAL A 252 -17.23 -4.35 -1.42
C VAL A 252 -17.39 -4.87 -0.02
N ARG A 253 -17.47 -6.17 0.13
CA ARG A 253 -17.54 -6.86 1.42
C ARG A 253 -16.13 -7.27 1.85
N MET A 254 -15.85 -7.05 3.11
CA MET A 254 -14.66 -7.54 3.80
C MET A 254 -15.11 -8.51 4.88
N LEU A 255 -14.55 -9.70 4.87
CA LEU A 255 -14.96 -10.81 5.70
C LEU A 255 -13.77 -11.30 6.54
N ASP A 256 -14.05 -11.61 7.78
CA ASP A 256 -13.12 -12.19 8.73
C ASP A 256 -13.80 -13.34 9.47
N LEU A 257 -13.10 -14.45 9.68
CA LEU A 257 -13.58 -15.63 10.39
C LEU A 257 -12.87 -15.74 11.74
N HIS A 258 -13.62 -15.75 12.81
CA HIS A 258 -13.05 -15.88 14.14
C HIS A 258 -13.97 -16.65 15.12
N LEU A 259 -13.42 -16.96 16.27
CA LEU A 259 -14.18 -17.54 17.37
C LEU A 259 -15.19 -16.53 17.94
N PRO A 260 -16.36 -16.99 18.42
CA PRO A 260 -17.29 -16.12 19.10
C PRO A 260 -16.59 -15.37 20.25
N PRO A 261 -16.91 -14.08 20.49
CA PRO A 261 -16.34 -13.36 21.61
C PRO A 261 -16.68 -14.07 22.92
N GLU A 262 -15.69 -14.25 23.77
CA GLU A 262 -15.91 -14.79 25.12
C GLU A 262 -16.95 -13.92 25.87
N LYS A 263 -17.97 -14.60 26.41
CA LYS A 263 -19.08 -13.95 27.11
C LYS A 263 -18.67 -13.45 28.50
#